data_19f3eac12c84a9b56a59d192e348ae24
#
_entry.id   19f3eac12c84a9b56a59d192e348ae24
#
_cell.length_a   1.000
_cell.length_b   1.000
_cell.length_c   1.000
_cell.angle_alpha   90.00
_cell.angle_beta   90.00
_cell.angle_gamma   90.00
#
_symmetry.space_group_name_H-M   'P 1'
#
loop_
_entity.id
_entity.type
_entity.pdbx_description
1 polymer ?
#
loop_
_entity_poly.entity_id
_entity_poly.type
_entity_poly.pdbx_seq_one_letter_code
_entity_poly.pdbx_strand_id
1 'polypeptide(L)'
;MKKIFLFVFLLLSYIGFSQIQLVSWNVENLGKSKSDEEIAFMANLLNQYDLVALQEVVAGYGGAQAVARLVDKLNRKGNQWDYTISDPTTSTPSKTERYAFLWKTALVKKIGKAWLEKKYATVMEREPFLCTFEHGNKQFTAVSFHAITKSKQPEREIKYFQFFTSEYPKSNLIIMGDFNCPQSHSVFNPLRKMGFASALVNQKTSLKRSIKNGQYLASEFDNIFFPKSNVKKLGSGIVLFYQNFPSLRQARTISDHCPIWMEFSLN
;
A
#
# COMPACT_ATOMS: atom_id res chain seq x y z
N MET A 1 -38.69 18.72 52.15
CA MET A 1 -38.33 17.49 51.46
C MET A 1 -37.58 17.87 50.15
N LYS A 2 -36.23 17.73 50.14
CA LYS A 2 -35.39 18.04 48.96
C LYS A 2 -35.36 16.80 48.05
N LYS A 3 -35.86 16.91 46.83
CA LYS A 3 -35.74 15.85 45.79
C LYS A 3 -34.34 15.91 45.21
N ILE A 4 -33.53 14.88 45.47
CA ILE A 4 -32.22 14.67 44.83
C ILE A 4 -32.51 14.04 43.48
N PHE A 5 -32.21 14.78 42.38
CA PHE A 5 -32.19 14.24 41.02
C PHE A 5 -30.85 13.57 40.80
N LEU A 6 -30.85 12.21 40.75
CA LEU A 6 -29.69 11.41 40.38
C LEU A 6 -29.56 11.39 38.85
N PHE A 7 -28.62 12.15 38.32
CA PHE A 7 -28.26 12.08 36.88
C PHE A 7 -27.36 10.85 36.65
N VAL A 8 -27.94 9.78 36.16
CA VAL A 8 -27.18 8.61 35.71
C VAL A 8 -26.63 8.93 34.32
N PHE A 9 -25.33 9.27 34.26
CA PHE A 9 -24.57 9.35 32.98
C PHE A 9 -24.35 7.93 32.48
N LEU A 10 -25.16 7.45 31.51
CA LEU A 10 -24.90 6.26 30.72
C LEU A 10 -23.72 6.56 29.79
N LEU A 11 -22.52 6.20 30.23
CA LEU A 11 -21.34 6.08 29.36
C LEU A 11 -21.59 4.90 28.40
N LEU A 12 -22.23 5.17 27.29
CA LEU A 12 -22.21 4.30 26.13
C LEU A 12 -20.77 4.24 25.62
N SER A 13 -20.03 3.23 26.08
CA SER A 13 -18.76 2.85 25.46
C SER A 13 -19.08 2.43 24.04
N TYR A 14 -18.94 3.35 23.09
CA TYR A 14 -18.85 3.00 21.68
C TYR A 14 -17.60 2.12 21.52
N ILE A 15 -17.81 0.81 21.44
CA ILE A 15 -16.80 -0.12 20.90
C ILE A 15 -16.73 0.22 19.42
N GLY A 16 -16.10 1.33 19.09
CA GLY A 16 -15.76 1.66 17.73
C GLY A 16 -14.77 0.60 17.26
N PHE A 17 -15.18 -0.25 16.31
CA PHE A 17 -14.23 -1.08 15.61
C PHE A 17 -13.20 -0.12 15.01
N SER A 18 -11.99 -0.18 15.54
CA SER A 18 -10.92 0.69 15.09
C SER A 18 -10.59 0.31 13.63
N GLN A 19 -10.80 1.26 12.74
CA GLN A 19 -10.64 1.10 11.29
C GLN A 19 -9.28 1.65 10.88
N ILE A 20 -8.68 1.04 9.86
CA ILE A 20 -7.43 1.48 9.24
C ILE A 20 -7.71 1.83 7.79
N GLN A 21 -7.24 2.99 7.35
CA GLN A 21 -7.19 3.37 5.96
C GLN A 21 -5.78 3.14 5.42
N LEU A 22 -5.64 2.07 4.64
CA LEU A 22 -4.42 1.67 3.98
C LEU A 22 -4.42 2.14 2.53
N VAL A 23 -3.31 2.71 2.06
CA VAL A 23 -3.08 3.02 0.64
C VAL A 23 -1.79 2.35 0.16
N SER A 24 -1.83 1.80 -1.06
CA SER A 24 -0.65 1.30 -1.77
C SER A 24 -0.47 2.08 -3.07
N TRP A 25 0.75 2.47 -3.38
CA TRP A 25 1.05 3.29 -4.55
C TRP A 25 2.43 3.00 -5.15
N ASN A 26 2.46 2.56 -6.40
CA ASN A 26 3.66 2.65 -7.22
C ASN A 26 3.86 4.12 -7.60
N VAL A 27 4.94 4.74 -7.11
CA VAL A 27 5.19 6.18 -7.21
C VAL A 27 6.13 6.58 -8.35
N GLU A 28 6.39 5.66 -9.26
CA GLU A 28 7.24 5.84 -10.45
C GLU A 28 8.52 6.66 -10.16
N ASN A 29 9.57 5.95 -9.73
CA ASN A 29 10.89 6.53 -9.51
C ASN A 29 10.95 7.66 -8.46
N LEU A 30 10.39 7.43 -7.25
CA LEU A 30 10.50 8.36 -6.14
C LEU A 30 11.96 8.57 -5.74
N GLY A 31 12.53 9.71 -6.14
CA GLY A 31 13.94 10.04 -5.95
C GLY A 31 14.22 11.54 -6.13
N LYS A 32 15.45 11.86 -6.52
CA LYS A 32 15.88 13.25 -6.74
C LYS A 32 15.12 13.97 -7.85
N SER A 33 14.57 13.24 -8.82
CA SER A 33 13.81 13.80 -9.93
C SER A 33 12.46 14.39 -9.52
N LYS A 34 11.91 13.97 -8.37
CA LYS A 34 10.65 14.53 -7.86
C LYS A 34 10.89 15.90 -7.22
N SER A 35 10.21 16.91 -7.75
CA SER A 35 10.27 18.29 -7.23
C SER A 35 9.64 18.41 -5.84
N ASP A 36 9.85 19.55 -5.17
CA ASP A 36 9.21 19.84 -3.89
C ASP A 36 7.69 19.99 -4.00
N GLU A 37 7.21 20.50 -5.12
CA GLU A 37 5.78 20.63 -5.43
C GLU A 37 5.15 19.26 -5.66
N GLU A 38 5.82 18.36 -6.38
CA GLU A 38 5.36 16.99 -6.59
C GLU A 38 5.30 16.22 -5.27
N ILE A 39 6.33 16.31 -4.42
CA ILE A 39 6.33 15.73 -3.08
C ILE A 39 5.22 16.34 -2.19
N ALA A 40 5.00 17.64 -2.26
CA ALA A 40 3.92 18.30 -1.51
C ALA A 40 2.53 17.84 -1.99
N PHE A 41 2.35 17.66 -3.30
CA PHE A 41 1.14 17.09 -3.88
C PHE A 41 0.90 15.66 -3.36
N MET A 42 1.93 14.81 -3.40
CA MET A 42 1.85 13.44 -2.85
C MET A 42 1.47 13.45 -1.36
N ALA A 43 2.09 14.33 -0.56
CA ALA A 43 1.78 14.46 0.86
C ALA A 43 0.32 14.91 1.10
N ASN A 44 -0.21 15.84 0.28
CA ASN A 44 -1.62 16.26 0.36
C ASN A 44 -2.57 15.08 0.13
N LEU A 45 -2.24 14.24 -0.85
CA LEU A 45 -3.04 13.11 -1.25
C LEU A 45 -3.00 11.98 -0.20
N LEU A 46 -1.84 11.74 0.40
CA LEU A 46 -1.61 10.65 1.32
C LEU A 46 -2.03 10.95 2.76
N ASN A 47 -2.13 12.20 3.16
CA ASN A 47 -2.39 12.60 4.56
C ASN A 47 -3.72 12.06 5.15
N GLN A 48 -4.69 11.73 4.32
CA GLN A 48 -5.96 11.16 4.77
C GLN A 48 -5.85 9.70 5.22
N TYR A 49 -4.83 8.95 4.76
CA TYR A 49 -4.63 7.53 5.09
C TYR A 49 -3.83 7.36 6.39
N ASP A 50 -3.89 6.14 6.97
CA ASP A 50 -3.23 5.83 8.23
C ASP A 50 -1.95 5.03 8.04
N LEU A 51 -1.91 4.22 6.96
CA LEU A 51 -0.77 3.42 6.54
C LEU A 51 -0.59 3.54 5.02
N VAL A 52 0.63 3.78 4.58
CA VAL A 52 1.03 3.94 3.18
C VAL A 52 2.09 2.92 2.83
N ALA A 53 1.91 2.22 1.71
CA ALA A 53 2.92 1.34 1.10
C ALA A 53 3.34 1.93 -0.25
N LEU A 54 4.64 2.18 -0.43
CA LEU A 54 5.19 2.74 -1.67
C LEU A 54 6.09 1.73 -2.37
N GLN A 55 5.94 1.61 -3.69
CA GLN A 55 6.80 0.87 -4.61
C GLN A 55 7.54 1.86 -5.51
N GLU A 56 8.62 1.44 -6.14
CA GLU A 56 9.49 2.27 -7.00
C GLU A 56 10.14 3.47 -6.29
N VAL A 57 10.53 3.29 -5.04
CA VAL A 57 11.48 4.20 -4.41
C VAL A 57 12.87 3.92 -5.00
N VAL A 58 13.55 4.94 -5.52
CA VAL A 58 14.86 4.80 -6.17
C VAL A 58 15.86 4.13 -5.21
N ALA A 59 16.57 3.10 -5.71
CA ALA A 59 17.51 2.30 -4.91
C ALA A 59 18.67 3.13 -4.32
N GLY A 60 19.12 4.13 -5.07
CA GLY A 60 20.21 5.02 -4.65
C GLY A 60 19.83 5.99 -3.54
N TYR A 61 20.80 6.76 -3.11
CA TYR A 61 20.69 7.73 -2.01
C TYR A 61 19.50 8.70 -2.13
N GLY A 62 19.17 9.13 -3.37
CA GLY A 62 18.06 10.06 -3.61
C GLY A 62 16.66 9.49 -3.27
N GLY A 63 16.48 8.16 -3.27
CA GLY A 63 15.20 7.56 -2.90
C GLY A 63 14.90 7.70 -1.42
N ALA A 64 15.85 7.34 -0.56
CA ALA A 64 15.68 7.49 0.89
C ALA A 64 15.44 8.96 1.29
N GLN A 65 16.15 9.90 0.65
CA GLN A 65 15.93 11.33 0.87
C GLN A 65 14.52 11.79 0.42
N ALA A 66 14.03 11.28 -0.71
CA ALA A 66 12.70 11.66 -1.19
C ALA A 66 11.59 11.14 -0.25
N VAL A 67 11.74 9.94 0.31
CA VAL A 67 10.83 9.44 1.35
C VAL A 67 10.88 10.31 2.60
N ALA A 68 12.08 10.68 3.08
CA ALA A 68 12.22 11.57 4.24
C ALA A 68 11.57 12.95 4.01
N ARG A 69 11.75 13.53 2.81
CA ARG A 69 11.08 14.79 2.41
C ARG A 69 9.55 14.64 2.39
N LEU A 70 9.03 13.51 1.90
CA LEU A 70 7.60 13.22 1.88
C LEU A 70 7.04 13.15 3.31
N VAL A 71 7.73 12.45 4.22
CA VAL A 71 7.33 12.35 5.63
C VAL A 71 7.41 13.69 6.35
N ASP A 72 8.44 14.51 6.08
CA ASP A 72 8.51 15.87 6.61
C ASP A 72 7.29 16.71 6.17
N LYS A 73 6.88 16.63 4.90
CA LYS A 73 5.68 17.31 4.41
C LYS A 73 4.41 16.77 5.08
N LEU A 74 4.30 15.47 5.32
CA LEU A 74 3.18 14.85 6.02
C LEU A 74 3.10 15.30 7.48
N ASN A 75 4.23 15.35 8.19
CA ASN A 75 4.31 15.81 9.58
C ASN A 75 3.81 17.26 9.77
N ARG A 76 3.98 18.10 8.75
CA ARG A 76 3.48 19.50 8.78
C ARG A 76 1.96 19.62 8.57
N LYS A 77 1.24 18.47 8.44
CA LYS A 77 -0.22 18.45 8.19
C LYS A 77 -1.06 18.04 9.41
N GLY A 78 -0.49 18.12 10.61
CA GLY A 78 -1.22 17.93 11.85
C GLY A 78 -1.22 16.50 12.43
N ASN A 79 -0.63 15.53 11.73
CA ASN A 79 -0.40 14.18 12.24
C ASN A 79 1.10 13.91 12.36
N GLN A 80 1.49 13.09 13.34
CA GLN A 80 2.86 12.60 13.42
C GLN A 80 2.99 11.30 12.62
N TRP A 81 3.92 11.31 11.67
CA TRP A 81 4.23 10.19 10.81
C TRP A 81 5.62 9.65 11.09
N ASP A 82 5.75 8.33 10.99
CA ASP A 82 7.02 7.64 10.98
C ASP A 82 7.11 6.75 9.72
N TYR A 83 8.29 6.23 9.41
CA TYR A 83 8.49 5.45 8.20
C TYR A 83 9.60 4.41 8.34
N THR A 84 9.59 3.43 7.45
CA THR A 84 10.68 2.48 7.23
C THR A 84 10.89 2.29 5.74
N ILE A 85 12.15 2.15 5.33
CA ILE A 85 12.56 1.94 3.95
C ILE A 85 13.31 0.62 3.89
N SER A 86 13.07 -0.17 2.85
CA SER A 86 13.83 -1.40 2.61
C SER A 86 15.28 -1.10 2.22
N ASP A 87 16.15 -2.11 2.36
CA ASP A 87 17.37 -2.15 1.56
C ASP A 87 17.02 -2.18 0.06
N PRO A 88 17.96 -1.87 -0.85
CA PRO A 88 17.75 -2.11 -2.26
C PRO A 88 17.43 -3.60 -2.50
N THR A 89 16.48 -3.88 -3.40
CA THR A 89 16.20 -5.25 -3.84
C THR A 89 17.43 -5.84 -4.53
N THR A 90 17.54 -7.19 -4.54
CA THR A 90 18.71 -7.89 -5.13
C THR A 90 18.63 -8.05 -6.65
N SER A 91 17.71 -7.38 -7.30
CA SER A 91 17.52 -7.39 -8.74
C SER A 91 18.72 -6.81 -9.52
N THR A 92 18.68 -6.95 -10.86
CA THR A 92 19.67 -6.30 -11.73
C THR A 92 19.71 -4.77 -11.52
N PRO A 93 20.84 -4.08 -11.73
CA PRO A 93 20.97 -2.65 -11.42
C PRO A 93 19.88 -1.75 -11.99
N SER A 94 19.38 -2.07 -13.20
CA SER A 94 18.31 -1.30 -13.86
C SER A 94 16.91 -1.60 -13.33
N LYS A 95 16.77 -2.57 -12.42
CA LYS A 95 15.51 -3.05 -11.85
C LYS A 95 15.47 -2.90 -10.33
N THR A 96 16.62 -2.61 -9.74
CA THR A 96 16.77 -2.43 -8.29
C THR A 96 16.00 -1.21 -7.83
N GLU A 97 15.14 -1.41 -6.84
CA GLU A 97 14.36 -0.36 -6.18
C GLU A 97 14.34 -0.58 -4.67
N ARG A 98 13.70 0.31 -3.96
CA ARG A 98 13.33 0.16 -2.56
C ARG A 98 11.82 0.25 -2.42
N TYR A 99 11.35 -0.27 -1.31
CA TYR A 99 9.99 -0.06 -0.81
C TYR A 99 10.02 0.87 0.40
N ALA A 100 8.89 1.50 0.68
CA ALA A 100 8.71 2.20 1.94
C ALA A 100 7.32 1.95 2.52
N PHE A 101 7.24 1.91 3.86
CA PHE A 101 6.00 2.06 4.61
C PHE A 101 6.05 3.35 5.41
N LEU A 102 4.96 4.11 5.40
CA LEU A 102 4.76 5.32 6.20
C LEU A 102 3.48 5.13 7.01
N TRP A 103 3.44 5.58 8.24
CA TRP A 103 2.24 5.42 9.09
C TRP A 103 2.08 6.57 10.07
N LYS A 104 0.80 6.84 10.44
CA LYS A 104 0.46 7.74 11.55
C LYS A 104 0.73 7.05 12.87
N THR A 105 1.66 7.58 13.67
CA THR A 105 2.13 6.95 14.92
C THR A 105 1.06 6.86 16.00
N ALA A 106 0.07 7.76 15.98
CA ALA A 106 -1.06 7.74 16.91
C ALA A 106 -2.05 6.59 16.65
N LEU A 107 -2.08 6.04 15.42
CA LEU A 107 -3.06 5.03 15.00
C LEU A 107 -2.43 3.67 14.78
N VAL A 108 -1.21 3.62 14.24
CA VAL A 108 -0.53 2.40 13.83
C VAL A 108 0.86 2.35 14.43
N LYS A 109 1.21 1.23 15.04
CA LYS A 109 2.51 0.99 15.65
C LYS A 109 3.26 -0.08 14.85
N LYS A 110 4.50 0.21 14.45
CA LYS A 110 5.39 -0.79 13.85
C LYS A 110 5.91 -1.74 14.92
N ILE A 111 5.85 -3.05 14.64
CA ILE A 111 6.33 -4.12 15.52
C ILE A 111 7.57 -4.78 14.92
N GLY A 112 8.64 -4.79 15.69
CA GLY A 112 9.90 -5.41 15.26
C GLY A 112 10.59 -4.70 14.09
N LYS A 113 11.41 -5.43 13.35
CA LYS A 113 12.10 -4.96 12.15
C LYS A 113 11.28 -5.28 10.91
N ALA A 114 11.25 -4.37 9.95
CA ALA A 114 10.79 -4.67 8.60
C ALA A 114 11.90 -5.41 7.83
N TRP A 115 11.54 -6.26 6.85
CA TRP A 115 12.51 -7.09 6.12
C TRP A 115 12.11 -7.32 4.68
N LEU A 116 13.11 -7.52 3.79
CA LEU A 116 12.91 -8.10 2.47
C LEU A 116 12.84 -9.62 2.57
N GLU A 117 11.90 -10.23 1.85
CA GLU A 117 11.75 -11.68 1.78
C GLU A 117 12.92 -12.33 1.04
N LYS A 118 13.76 -13.10 1.76
CA LYS A 118 14.98 -13.67 1.19
C LYS A 118 14.82 -15.07 0.61
N LYS A 119 13.82 -15.83 1.06
CA LYS A 119 13.62 -17.22 0.62
C LYS A 119 13.34 -17.31 -0.89
N TYR A 120 12.63 -16.31 -1.43
CA TYR A 120 12.25 -16.28 -2.84
C TYR A 120 13.06 -15.27 -3.68
N ALA A 121 14.14 -14.72 -3.14
CA ALA A 121 14.98 -13.70 -3.82
C ALA A 121 15.58 -14.16 -5.16
N THR A 122 15.75 -15.47 -5.37
CA THR A 122 16.28 -16.03 -6.63
C THR A 122 15.20 -16.21 -7.71
N VAL A 123 13.92 -16.12 -7.34
CA VAL A 123 12.77 -16.38 -8.24
C VAL A 123 11.81 -15.21 -8.32
N MET A 124 11.96 -14.21 -7.47
CA MET A 124 11.29 -12.92 -7.54
C MET A 124 12.35 -11.86 -7.82
N GLU A 125 12.23 -11.11 -8.91
CA GLU A 125 13.23 -10.10 -9.31
C GLU A 125 13.36 -8.99 -8.27
N ARG A 126 12.26 -8.68 -7.60
CA ARG A 126 12.19 -7.72 -6.48
C ARG A 126 11.54 -8.42 -5.30
N GLU A 127 12.34 -8.71 -4.28
CA GLU A 127 11.84 -9.37 -3.08
C GLU A 127 10.74 -8.51 -2.42
N PRO A 128 9.61 -9.10 -2.02
CA PRO A 128 8.60 -8.35 -1.27
C PRO A 128 9.16 -7.79 0.03
N PHE A 129 8.70 -6.61 0.42
CA PHE A 129 9.04 -5.96 1.68
C PHE A 129 7.93 -6.16 2.70
N LEU A 130 8.26 -6.70 3.85
CA LEU A 130 7.33 -7.04 4.91
C LEU A 130 7.55 -6.16 6.15
N CYS A 131 6.44 -5.75 6.76
CA CYS A 131 6.46 -5.06 8.04
C CYS A 131 5.24 -5.44 8.87
N THR A 132 5.45 -5.81 10.12
CA THR A 132 4.35 -6.07 11.04
C THR A 132 3.92 -4.78 11.71
N PHE A 133 2.62 -4.56 11.74
CA PHE A 133 1.98 -3.42 12.37
C PHE A 133 0.95 -3.88 13.41
N GLU A 134 0.71 -3.02 14.39
CA GLU A 134 -0.32 -3.17 15.41
C GLU A 134 -1.27 -2.00 15.37
N HIS A 135 -2.55 -2.29 15.47
CA HIS A 135 -3.63 -1.32 15.59
C HIS A 135 -4.71 -1.88 16.52
N GLY A 136 -5.07 -1.13 17.56
CA GLY A 136 -6.06 -1.56 18.55
C GLY A 136 -5.76 -2.94 19.17
N ASN A 137 -4.50 -3.21 19.55
CA ASN A 137 -4.00 -4.47 20.11
C ASN A 137 -4.09 -5.70 19.17
N LYS A 138 -4.34 -5.50 17.89
CA LYS A 138 -4.34 -6.55 16.86
C LYS A 138 -3.23 -6.31 15.86
N GLN A 139 -2.57 -7.40 15.45
CA GLN A 139 -1.43 -7.32 14.55
C GLN A 139 -1.76 -7.87 13.17
N PHE A 140 -1.12 -7.26 12.18
CA PHE A 140 -1.11 -7.74 10.80
C PHE A 140 0.26 -7.46 10.18
N THR A 141 0.61 -8.21 9.15
CA THR A 141 1.85 -8.00 8.38
C THR A 141 1.50 -7.49 6.99
N ALA A 142 1.88 -6.25 6.73
CA ALA A 142 1.81 -5.65 5.41
C ALA A 142 2.95 -6.20 4.53
N VAL A 143 2.61 -6.63 3.31
CA VAL A 143 3.54 -7.15 2.31
C VAL A 143 3.45 -6.26 1.08
N SER A 144 4.47 -5.44 0.83
CA SER A 144 4.56 -4.58 -0.36
C SER A 144 5.33 -5.31 -1.45
N PHE A 145 4.78 -5.35 -2.66
CA PHE A 145 5.32 -6.09 -3.79
C PHE A 145 5.21 -5.30 -5.09
N HIS A 146 6.25 -5.43 -5.92
CA HIS A 146 6.24 -4.95 -7.29
C HIS A 146 6.76 -6.06 -8.23
N ALA A 147 5.86 -6.65 -8.99
CA ALA A 147 6.16 -7.74 -9.91
C ALA A 147 6.94 -7.27 -11.14
N ILE A 148 7.59 -8.20 -11.82
CA ILE A 148 8.10 -7.96 -13.17
C ILE A 148 6.97 -7.51 -14.09
N THR A 149 7.33 -6.79 -15.15
CA THR A 149 6.35 -6.24 -16.11
C THR A 149 5.53 -7.36 -16.78
N LYS A 150 4.31 -7.03 -17.19
CA LYS A 150 3.37 -7.96 -17.86
C LYS A 150 4.00 -8.77 -18.99
N SER A 151 4.86 -8.16 -19.81
CA SER A 151 5.55 -8.83 -20.91
C SER A 151 6.55 -9.92 -20.48
N LYS A 152 6.93 -9.92 -19.20
CA LYS A 152 7.84 -10.90 -18.59
C LYS A 152 7.13 -11.96 -17.77
N GLN A 153 5.80 -12.04 -17.86
CA GLN A 153 4.97 -13.06 -17.20
C GLN A 153 5.06 -12.97 -15.65
N PRO A 154 4.49 -11.92 -15.03
CA PRO A 154 4.54 -11.70 -13.57
C PRO A 154 3.94 -12.85 -12.75
N GLU A 155 3.09 -13.68 -13.34
CA GLU A 155 2.56 -14.90 -12.73
C GLU A 155 3.67 -15.87 -12.27
N ARG A 156 4.86 -15.80 -12.86
CA ARG A 156 6.01 -16.61 -12.45
C ARG A 156 6.48 -16.26 -11.04
N GLU A 157 6.28 -15.03 -10.60
CA GLU A 157 6.60 -14.54 -9.25
C GLU A 157 5.39 -14.64 -8.32
N ILE A 158 4.21 -14.19 -8.78
CA ILE A 158 2.97 -14.14 -7.99
C ILE A 158 2.59 -15.52 -7.41
N LYS A 159 2.86 -16.61 -8.15
CA LYS A 159 2.56 -17.97 -7.68
C LYS A 159 3.19 -18.33 -6.33
N TYR A 160 4.27 -17.67 -5.93
CA TYR A 160 4.96 -17.98 -4.67
C TYR A 160 4.22 -17.44 -3.45
N PHE A 161 3.29 -16.49 -3.60
CA PHE A 161 2.48 -16.01 -2.46
C PHE A 161 1.62 -17.10 -1.83
N GLN A 162 1.32 -18.18 -2.54
CA GLN A 162 0.63 -19.34 -1.95
C GLN A 162 1.40 -19.97 -0.78
N PHE A 163 2.70 -19.77 -0.68
CA PHE A 163 3.52 -20.31 0.39
C PHE A 163 3.68 -19.37 1.58
N PHE A 164 3.38 -18.08 1.43
CA PHE A 164 3.60 -17.09 2.49
C PHE A 164 2.76 -17.37 3.74
N THR A 165 1.56 -17.93 3.61
CA THR A 165 0.74 -18.30 4.77
C THR A 165 1.38 -19.41 5.62
N SER A 166 2.10 -20.34 5.01
CA SER A 166 2.85 -21.37 5.72
C SER A 166 4.18 -20.86 6.27
N GLU A 167 4.81 -19.90 5.61
CA GLU A 167 6.04 -19.25 6.10
C GLU A 167 5.77 -18.33 7.30
N TYR A 168 4.61 -17.65 7.29
CA TYR A 168 4.18 -16.69 8.30
C TYR A 168 2.85 -17.10 8.95
N PRO A 169 2.74 -18.28 9.59
CA PRO A 169 1.44 -18.87 9.99
C PRO A 169 0.72 -18.07 11.09
N LYS A 170 1.46 -17.24 11.84
CA LYS A 170 0.90 -16.39 12.89
C LYS A 170 0.58 -14.96 12.42
N SER A 171 0.75 -14.69 11.14
CA SER A 171 0.59 -13.33 10.59
C SER A 171 -0.68 -13.19 9.79
N ASN A 172 -1.43 -12.14 10.06
CA ASN A 172 -2.53 -11.68 9.19
C ASN A 172 -1.91 -10.94 8.00
N LEU A 173 -1.57 -11.67 6.93
CA LEU A 173 -0.90 -11.09 5.78
C LEU A 173 -1.86 -10.23 4.95
N ILE A 174 -1.50 -8.96 4.71
CA ILE A 174 -2.15 -8.10 3.72
C ILE A 174 -1.13 -7.83 2.62
N ILE A 175 -1.36 -8.41 1.44
CA ILE A 175 -0.41 -8.38 0.31
C ILE A 175 -0.88 -7.31 -0.66
N MET A 176 -0.04 -6.32 -0.94
CA MET A 176 -0.41 -5.16 -1.75
C MET A 176 0.71 -4.71 -2.67
N GLY A 177 0.34 -3.99 -3.72
CA GLY A 177 1.29 -3.36 -4.64
C GLY A 177 0.91 -3.53 -6.09
N ASP A 178 1.92 -3.36 -6.95
CA ASP A 178 1.83 -3.52 -8.39
C ASP A 178 2.16 -4.96 -8.80
N PHE A 179 1.12 -5.72 -9.11
CA PHE A 179 1.26 -7.10 -9.57
C PHE A 179 1.52 -7.22 -11.07
N ASN A 180 1.42 -6.13 -11.84
CA ASN A 180 1.49 -6.15 -13.29
C ASN A 180 0.57 -7.22 -13.96
N CYS A 181 -0.44 -7.69 -13.22
CA CYS A 181 -1.32 -8.81 -13.55
C CYS A 181 -2.74 -8.52 -13.04
N PRO A 182 -3.77 -8.68 -13.88
CA PRO A 182 -5.14 -8.44 -13.43
C PRO A 182 -5.55 -9.46 -12.36
N GLN A 183 -6.30 -8.98 -11.37
CA GLN A 183 -6.73 -9.82 -10.23
C GLN A 183 -7.54 -11.05 -10.66
N SER A 184 -8.19 -11.03 -11.82
CA SER A 184 -8.96 -12.16 -12.37
C SER A 184 -8.08 -13.31 -12.87
N HIS A 185 -6.76 -13.10 -13.06
CA HIS A 185 -5.84 -14.12 -13.55
C HIS A 185 -5.81 -15.35 -12.63
N SER A 186 -5.67 -16.54 -13.23
CA SER A 186 -5.71 -17.83 -12.52
C SER A 186 -4.56 -18.02 -11.51
N VAL A 187 -3.46 -17.29 -11.64
CA VAL A 187 -2.34 -17.33 -10.68
C VAL A 187 -2.76 -16.98 -9.25
N PHE A 188 -3.84 -16.21 -9.08
CA PHE A 188 -4.38 -15.87 -7.76
C PHE A 188 -5.37 -16.92 -7.21
N ASN A 189 -5.69 -18.01 -7.96
CA ASN A 189 -6.60 -19.06 -7.48
C ASN A 189 -6.12 -19.75 -6.20
N PRO A 190 -4.80 -20.05 -6.00
CA PRO A 190 -4.33 -20.58 -4.72
C PRO A 190 -4.62 -19.65 -3.54
N LEU A 191 -4.37 -18.33 -3.67
CA LEU A 191 -4.69 -17.36 -2.63
C LEU A 191 -6.20 -17.34 -2.33
N ARG A 192 -7.07 -17.36 -3.36
CA ARG A 192 -8.52 -17.41 -3.18
C ARG A 192 -8.98 -18.67 -2.46
N LYS A 193 -8.39 -19.83 -2.80
CA LYS A 193 -8.67 -21.11 -2.12
C LYS A 193 -8.28 -21.09 -0.65
N MET A 194 -7.24 -20.32 -0.28
CA MET A 194 -6.83 -20.08 1.11
C MET A 194 -7.66 -19.00 1.83
N GLY A 195 -8.75 -18.52 1.21
CA GLY A 195 -9.65 -17.55 1.82
C GLY A 195 -9.28 -16.08 1.63
N PHE A 196 -8.28 -15.77 0.81
CA PHE A 196 -7.98 -14.37 0.46
C PHE A 196 -9.01 -13.81 -0.53
N ALA A 197 -9.29 -12.52 -0.37
CA ALA A 197 -10.05 -11.72 -1.34
C ALA A 197 -9.17 -10.58 -1.87
N SER A 198 -9.50 -10.09 -3.07
CA SER A 198 -8.97 -8.86 -3.62
C SER A 198 -9.80 -7.66 -3.17
N ALA A 199 -9.17 -6.54 -2.86
CA ALA A 199 -9.87 -5.30 -2.51
C ALA A 199 -10.58 -4.70 -3.73
N LEU A 200 -9.92 -4.73 -4.89
CA LEU A 200 -10.43 -4.22 -6.16
C LEU A 200 -10.79 -5.36 -7.10
N VAL A 201 -11.87 -5.20 -7.85
CA VAL A 201 -12.35 -6.15 -8.87
C VAL A 201 -12.60 -5.39 -10.17
N ASN A 202 -12.00 -5.85 -11.27
CA ASN A 202 -12.13 -5.27 -12.61
C ASN A 202 -11.83 -3.76 -12.65
N GLN A 203 -10.91 -3.30 -11.79
CA GLN A 203 -10.57 -1.88 -11.64
C GLN A 203 -9.19 -1.61 -12.25
N LYS A 204 -9.16 -0.80 -13.30
CA LYS A 204 -7.91 -0.30 -13.88
C LYS A 204 -7.26 0.70 -12.95
N THR A 205 -5.93 0.62 -12.81
CA THR A 205 -5.15 1.39 -11.84
C THR A 205 -3.99 2.16 -12.47
N SER A 206 -3.48 1.74 -13.63
CA SER A 206 -2.39 2.45 -14.33
C SER A 206 -2.92 3.47 -15.35
N LEU A 207 -2.17 4.55 -15.58
CA LEU A 207 -2.50 5.61 -16.54
C LEU A 207 -2.05 5.25 -17.96
N LYS A 208 -2.84 5.62 -18.94
CA LYS A 208 -2.41 5.61 -20.34
C LYS A 208 -1.34 6.68 -20.62
N ARG A 209 -0.55 6.50 -21.67
CA ARG A 209 0.37 7.54 -22.16
C ARG A 209 -0.38 8.71 -22.81
N SER A 210 -1.52 8.42 -23.42
CA SER A 210 -2.42 9.41 -24.04
C SER A 210 -3.87 9.00 -23.86
N ILE A 211 -4.76 9.98 -23.79
CA ILE A 211 -6.21 9.74 -23.73
C ILE A 211 -6.65 9.08 -25.04
N LYS A 212 -7.36 7.97 -24.93
CA LYS A 212 -7.94 7.29 -26.09
C LYS A 212 -9.42 7.01 -25.81
N ASN A 213 -10.30 7.54 -26.64
CA ASN A 213 -11.75 7.41 -26.50
C ASN A 213 -12.27 7.86 -25.12
N GLY A 214 -11.76 8.99 -24.60
CA GLY A 214 -12.12 9.49 -23.27
C GLY A 214 -11.60 8.66 -22.08
N GLN A 215 -10.84 7.61 -22.34
CA GLN A 215 -10.31 6.72 -21.29
C GLN A 215 -8.90 7.11 -20.88
N TYR A 216 -8.71 7.33 -19.59
CA TYR A 216 -7.46 7.70 -18.94
C TYR A 216 -6.67 6.50 -18.42
N LEU A 217 -7.39 5.46 -17.95
CA LEU A 217 -6.82 4.27 -17.30
C LEU A 217 -6.52 3.15 -18.32
N ALA A 218 -5.41 2.43 -18.09
CA ALA A 218 -4.90 1.40 -18.99
C ALA A 218 -5.18 -0.02 -18.47
N SER A 219 -4.61 -0.40 -17.34
CA SER A 219 -4.52 -1.80 -16.88
C SER A 219 -4.90 -1.97 -15.42
N GLU A 220 -5.30 -3.19 -15.05
CA GLU A 220 -5.61 -3.65 -13.70
C GLU A 220 -4.35 -4.26 -13.09
N PHE A 221 -3.41 -3.45 -12.63
CA PHE A 221 -2.11 -3.91 -12.18
C PHE A 221 -1.96 -3.91 -10.66
N ASP A 222 -2.55 -2.93 -9.99
CA ASP A 222 -2.41 -2.74 -8.56
C ASP A 222 -3.59 -3.36 -7.81
N ASN A 223 -3.32 -4.03 -6.68
CA ASN A 223 -4.38 -4.59 -5.83
C ASN A 223 -3.90 -4.76 -4.38
N ILE A 224 -4.86 -5.10 -3.50
CA ILE A 224 -4.64 -5.49 -2.11
C ILE A 224 -5.37 -6.82 -1.90
N PHE A 225 -4.63 -7.86 -1.50
CA PHE A 225 -5.18 -9.16 -1.14
C PHE A 225 -5.12 -9.34 0.37
N PHE A 226 -6.23 -9.81 0.96
CA PHE A 226 -6.38 -9.93 2.41
C PHE A 226 -7.14 -11.20 2.81
N PRO A 227 -6.86 -11.82 3.98
CA PRO A 227 -7.56 -13.02 4.47
C PRO A 227 -8.93 -12.62 5.04
N LYS A 228 -10.00 -13.12 4.46
CA LYS A 228 -11.41 -12.81 4.88
C LYS A 228 -11.72 -13.24 6.31
N SER A 229 -11.03 -14.25 6.85
CA SER A 229 -11.24 -14.73 8.21
C SER A 229 -10.86 -13.69 9.27
N ASN A 230 -9.83 -12.86 8.98
CA ASN A 230 -9.18 -12.01 9.97
C ASN A 230 -9.29 -10.52 9.65
N VAL A 231 -9.68 -10.20 8.41
CA VAL A 231 -9.78 -8.83 7.89
C VAL A 231 -11.16 -8.61 7.32
N LYS A 232 -11.90 -7.66 7.89
CA LYS A 232 -13.18 -7.19 7.35
C LYS A 232 -12.94 -5.93 6.53
N LYS A 233 -13.08 -6.03 5.22
CA LYS A 233 -13.03 -4.87 4.31
C LYS A 233 -14.30 -4.04 4.49
N LEU A 234 -14.16 -2.75 4.69
CA LEU A 234 -15.24 -1.76 4.85
C LEU A 234 -15.42 -0.92 3.59
N GLY A 235 -14.31 -0.57 2.93
CA GLY A 235 -14.29 0.19 1.70
C GLY A 235 -13.02 -0.09 0.89
N SER A 236 -13.03 0.23 -0.40
CA SER A 236 -11.85 0.19 -1.25
C SER A 236 -12.07 0.98 -2.53
N GLY A 237 -11.01 1.45 -3.15
CA GLY A 237 -11.09 2.19 -4.39
C GLY A 237 -9.73 2.63 -4.90
N ILE A 238 -9.76 3.52 -5.88
CA ILE A 238 -8.59 4.19 -6.45
C ILE A 238 -8.70 5.69 -6.26
N VAL A 239 -7.56 6.38 -6.21
CA VAL A 239 -7.51 7.83 -6.17
C VAL A 239 -7.22 8.35 -7.57
N LEU A 240 -8.19 9.00 -8.18
CA LEU A 240 -8.10 9.55 -9.53
C LEU A 240 -7.31 10.87 -9.54
N PHE A 241 -6.10 10.86 -9.00
CA PHE A 241 -5.27 12.06 -8.79
C PHE A 241 -4.99 12.82 -10.10
N TYR A 242 -4.99 12.14 -11.22
CA TYR A 242 -4.76 12.74 -12.54
C TYR A 242 -5.81 13.80 -12.92
N GLN A 243 -6.98 13.77 -12.29
CA GLN A 243 -8.03 14.78 -12.48
C GLN A 243 -7.63 16.16 -11.95
N ASN A 244 -6.62 16.25 -11.09
CA ASN A 244 -6.06 17.52 -10.60
C ASN A 244 -5.05 18.15 -11.56
N PHE A 245 -4.83 17.55 -12.73
CA PHE A 245 -3.85 18.03 -13.70
C PHE A 245 -4.48 18.38 -15.03
N PRO A 246 -4.01 19.43 -15.73
CA PRO A 246 -4.51 19.82 -17.03
C PRO A 246 -4.32 18.75 -18.11
N SER A 247 -3.36 17.83 -17.92
CA SER A 247 -3.05 16.77 -18.89
C SER A 247 -2.51 15.50 -18.21
N LEU A 248 -2.68 14.34 -18.87
CA LEU A 248 -2.04 13.09 -18.44
C LEU A 248 -0.51 13.18 -18.39
N ARG A 249 0.09 13.97 -19.29
CA ARG A 249 1.56 14.17 -19.28
C ARG A 249 2.02 14.80 -17.97
N GLN A 250 1.30 15.82 -17.49
CA GLN A 250 1.59 16.43 -16.19
C GLN A 250 1.26 15.50 -15.02
N ALA A 251 0.13 14.80 -15.05
CA ALA A 251 -0.19 13.81 -14.01
C ALA A 251 0.90 12.73 -13.89
N ARG A 252 1.44 12.28 -15.02
CA ARG A 252 2.50 11.27 -15.07
C ARG A 252 3.86 11.74 -14.56
N THR A 253 4.08 13.02 -14.28
CA THR A 253 5.27 13.44 -13.53
C THR A 253 5.18 13.01 -12.06
N ILE A 254 3.95 12.81 -11.56
CA ILE A 254 3.73 12.27 -10.21
C ILE A 254 3.89 10.73 -10.23
N SER A 255 3.09 10.03 -11.03
CA SER A 255 3.18 8.59 -11.26
C SER A 255 2.32 8.19 -12.44
N ASP A 256 2.65 7.05 -13.06
CA ASP A 256 1.81 6.40 -14.05
C ASP A 256 0.86 5.34 -13.43
N HIS A 257 0.82 5.22 -12.11
CA HIS A 257 -0.13 4.42 -11.34
C HIS A 257 -0.98 5.29 -10.42
N CYS A 258 -2.27 4.98 -10.33
CA CYS A 258 -3.16 5.58 -9.34
C CYS A 258 -2.98 4.89 -7.99
N PRO A 259 -2.94 5.65 -6.86
CA PRO A 259 -3.00 5.04 -5.55
C PRO A 259 -4.26 4.19 -5.40
N ILE A 260 -4.13 3.02 -4.82
CA ILE A 260 -5.24 2.14 -4.45
C ILE A 260 -5.40 2.13 -2.94
N TRP A 261 -6.61 2.08 -2.44
CA TRP A 261 -6.86 2.11 -1.00
C TRP A 261 -7.85 1.04 -0.55
N MET A 262 -7.72 0.66 0.71
CA MET A 262 -8.64 -0.21 1.42
C MET A 262 -8.85 0.30 2.85
N GLU A 263 -10.10 0.44 3.25
CA GLU A 263 -10.51 0.63 4.63
C GLU A 263 -10.91 -0.72 5.21
N PHE A 264 -10.40 -1.05 6.39
CA PHE A 264 -10.65 -2.35 7.01
C PHE A 264 -10.57 -2.30 8.53
N SER A 265 -11.15 -3.30 9.16
CA SER A 265 -10.93 -3.65 10.56
C SER A 265 -10.35 -5.06 10.68
N LEU A 266 -9.62 -5.31 11.76
CA LEU A 266 -9.15 -6.64 12.15
C LEU A 266 -10.21 -7.30 13.05
N ASN A 267 -10.54 -8.56 12.76
CA ASN A 267 -11.51 -9.35 13.55
C ASN A 267 -10.93 -9.78 14.88
#